data_6377e51fcf82f8daa1c1715750c8e9db
#
_entry.id   6377e51fcf82f8daa1c1715750c8e9db
#
_cell.length_a   1.000
_cell.length_b   1.000
_cell.length_c   1.000
_cell.angle_alpha   90.00
_cell.angle_beta   90.00
_cell.angle_gamma   90.00
#
_symmetry.space_group_name_H-M   'P 1'
#
loop_
_entity.id
_entity.type
_entity.pdbx_description
1 polymer ?
#
loop_
_entity_poly.entity_id
_entity_poly.type
_entity_poly.pdbx_seq_one_letter_code
_entity_poly.pdbx_strand_id
1 'polypeptide(L)'
;MAGIVHFTPQEYQEAAHKWRKELLMLPIIGCEETLQHMTKRPGIRYKESVGEISGTAQFAPYKASRRTNTDLHLNFRTLETFFGSVCTDFEPNSAVSTLLGMMAGSTKGDGQKNTIQAREVLALISRGLSETLNNAIWSAVRNENGDTTMDLFNGFDTITSTEITAGNIAANKGNYLKLTEEITELNACTVAKKILFSLDPILRAQDLNMYCTQEFVDMYNESYQSMHGALPYNLGYEKNTVEGSNNKLHMIPLTNKLGSNFIHIAPKSNMLVGFDQMGDMESVDVREFAPFVLTYIATMFFGVQFESIDRRRLKVIELFGSSEEEQGNGQDQNSGQSQNQGGSQEQGNTQGGENTGGDNQGGENNGGNG
;
A
#
# COMPACT_ATOMS: atom_id res chain seq x y z
N MET A 1 39.23 4.98 28.80
CA MET A 1 38.71 5.54 27.56
C MET A 1 38.22 4.36 26.72
N ALA A 2 36.92 4.24 26.57
CA ALA A 2 36.34 3.24 25.66
C ALA A 2 36.71 3.69 24.23
N GLY A 3 37.52 2.88 23.54
CA GLY A 3 37.89 3.14 22.15
C GLY A 3 36.63 3.17 21.28
N ILE A 4 36.42 4.26 20.58
CA ILE A 4 35.42 4.37 19.53
C ILE A 4 35.75 3.30 18.49
N VAL A 5 34.84 2.38 18.25
CA VAL A 5 34.98 1.38 17.18
C VAL A 5 34.72 2.11 15.88
N HIS A 6 35.80 2.38 15.14
CA HIS A 6 35.70 2.90 13.78
C HIS A 6 35.58 1.72 12.83
N PHE A 7 34.45 1.63 12.10
CA PHE A 7 34.31 0.71 10.99
C PHE A 7 34.94 1.34 9.75
N THR A 8 35.72 0.53 9.06
CA THR A 8 36.30 0.93 7.78
C THR A 8 35.25 0.73 6.65
N PRO A 9 35.31 1.53 5.58
CA PRO A 9 34.47 1.31 4.40
C PRO A 9 34.54 -0.11 3.86
N GLN A 10 35.74 -0.73 3.94
CA GLN A 10 35.96 -2.10 3.52
C GLN A 10 35.18 -3.11 4.34
N GLU A 11 35.05 -2.93 5.65
CA GLU A 11 34.25 -3.83 6.51
C GLU A 11 32.76 -3.80 6.16
N TYR A 12 32.22 -2.63 5.80
CA TYR A 12 30.84 -2.52 5.30
C TYR A 12 30.67 -3.17 3.93
N GLN A 13 31.62 -2.98 3.05
CA GLN A 13 31.63 -3.61 1.72
C GLN A 13 31.72 -5.13 1.81
N GLU A 14 32.61 -5.66 2.64
CA GLU A 14 32.71 -7.09 2.91
C GLU A 14 31.40 -7.63 3.54
N ALA A 15 30.78 -6.90 4.46
CA ALA A 15 29.51 -7.26 5.05
C ALA A 15 28.40 -7.30 4.00
N ALA A 16 28.30 -6.28 3.16
CA ALA A 16 27.33 -6.22 2.08
C ALA A 16 27.45 -7.41 1.12
N HIS A 17 28.65 -7.72 0.68
CA HIS A 17 28.90 -8.85 -0.22
C HIS A 17 28.66 -10.22 0.42
N LYS A 18 29.07 -10.39 1.69
CA LYS A 18 28.92 -11.65 2.42
C LYS A 18 27.47 -12.01 2.71
N TRP A 19 26.66 -11.02 3.13
CA TRP A 19 25.26 -11.22 3.51
C TRP A 19 24.25 -10.66 2.49
N ARG A 20 24.68 -10.34 1.26
CA ARG A 20 23.84 -9.72 0.23
C ARG A 20 22.47 -10.39 0.03
N LYS A 21 22.42 -11.73 -0.01
CA LYS A 21 21.18 -12.49 -0.19
C LYS A 21 20.20 -12.22 0.95
N GLU A 22 20.72 -12.20 2.17
CA GLU A 22 19.92 -11.90 3.36
C GLU A 22 19.43 -10.45 3.34
N LEU A 23 20.32 -9.50 3.05
CA LEU A 23 20.00 -8.08 2.98
C LEU A 23 18.95 -7.77 1.91
N LEU A 24 19.00 -8.42 0.74
CA LEU A 24 18.00 -8.29 -0.32
C LEU A 24 16.65 -8.93 0.05
N MET A 25 16.67 -9.95 0.90
CA MET A 25 15.44 -10.60 1.33
C MET A 25 14.74 -9.85 2.47
N LEU A 26 15.45 -9.01 3.23
CA LEU A 26 14.88 -8.28 4.36
C LEU A 26 13.69 -7.38 3.98
N PRO A 27 13.73 -6.60 2.89
CA PRO A 27 12.56 -5.81 2.46
C PRO A 27 11.33 -6.68 2.17
N ILE A 28 11.55 -7.85 1.57
CA ILE A 28 10.46 -8.80 1.27
C ILE A 28 9.95 -9.49 2.54
N ILE A 29 10.85 -9.87 3.46
CA ILE A 29 10.49 -10.45 4.75
C ILE A 29 9.70 -9.45 5.59
N GLY A 30 10.05 -8.17 5.57
CA GLY A 30 9.32 -7.13 6.27
C GLY A 30 7.89 -6.90 5.72
N CYS A 31 7.64 -7.29 4.46
CA CYS A 31 6.29 -7.30 3.88
C CYS A 31 5.54 -8.63 4.11
N GLU A 32 6.10 -9.59 4.89
CA GLU A 32 5.54 -10.94 5.04
C GLU A 32 4.12 -10.92 5.56
N GLU A 33 3.77 -9.98 6.44
CA GLU A 33 2.40 -9.80 6.93
C GLU A 33 1.38 -9.69 5.79
N THR A 34 1.71 -8.93 4.75
CA THR A 34 0.87 -8.80 3.55
C THR A 34 1.08 -9.96 2.58
N LEU A 35 2.35 -10.32 2.33
CA LEU A 35 2.72 -11.30 1.31
C LEU A 35 2.37 -12.74 1.66
N GLN A 36 2.17 -13.08 2.95
CA GLN A 36 1.69 -14.41 3.34
C GLN A 36 0.29 -14.72 2.80
N HIS A 37 -0.50 -13.68 2.53
CA HIS A 37 -1.86 -13.80 1.99
C HIS A 37 -1.90 -13.72 0.45
N MET A 38 -0.74 -13.63 -0.21
CA MET A 38 -0.58 -13.51 -1.66
C MET A 38 0.29 -14.65 -2.21
N THR A 39 0.28 -14.83 -3.51
CA THR A 39 1.13 -15.82 -4.19
C THR A 39 2.42 -15.17 -4.65
N LYS A 40 3.52 -15.60 -4.05
CA LYS A 40 4.86 -15.13 -4.38
C LYS A 40 5.39 -15.82 -5.63
N ARG A 41 5.87 -15.04 -6.59
CA ARG A 41 6.50 -15.49 -7.84
C ARG A 41 7.95 -15.00 -7.88
N PRO A 42 8.90 -15.77 -7.37
CA PRO A 42 10.31 -15.40 -7.40
C PRO A 42 10.94 -15.65 -8.78
N GLY A 43 11.97 -14.88 -9.11
CA GLY A 43 12.77 -15.07 -10.32
C GLY A 43 12.20 -14.43 -11.58
N ILE A 44 11.23 -13.50 -11.44
CA ILE A 44 10.66 -12.78 -12.58
C ILE A 44 11.49 -11.51 -12.82
N ARG A 45 12.08 -11.45 -14.01
CA ARG A 45 12.72 -10.24 -14.55
C ARG A 45 11.90 -9.75 -15.73
N TYR A 46 11.39 -8.52 -15.63
CA TYR A 46 10.58 -7.81 -16.62
C TYR A 46 9.13 -8.32 -16.72
N LYS A 47 8.85 -9.39 -17.45
CA LYS A 47 7.46 -9.78 -17.79
C LYS A 47 7.29 -11.30 -17.77
N GLU A 48 6.22 -11.74 -17.10
CA GLU A 48 5.71 -13.12 -17.16
C GLU A 48 4.24 -13.08 -17.58
N SER A 49 3.88 -13.86 -18.60
CA SER A 49 2.48 -14.00 -18.99
C SER A 49 1.81 -15.01 -18.07
N VAL A 50 0.78 -14.57 -17.37
CA VAL A 50 -0.05 -15.40 -16.51
C VAL A 50 -1.38 -15.59 -17.23
N GLY A 51 -1.76 -16.83 -17.49
CA GLY A 51 -2.95 -17.14 -18.27
C GLY A 51 -4.02 -17.85 -17.47
N GLU A 52 -5.25 -17.45 -17.69
CA GLU A 52 -6.43 -18.18 -17.25
C GLU A 52 -7.17 -18.73 -18.46
N ILE A 53 -7.54 -20.01 -18.37
CA ILE A 53 -8.47 -20.63 -19.33
C ILE A 53 -9.87 -20.41 -18.78
N SER A 54 -10.63 -19.52 -19.42
CA SER A 54 -12.04 -19.31 -19.13
C SER A 54 -12.92 -19.92 -20.21
N GLY A 55 -14.11 -20.37 -19.83
CA GLY A 55 -15.07 -20.92 -20.76
C GLY A 55 -15.84 -22.08 -20.18
N THR A 56 -16.80 -22.58 -20.94
CA THR A 56 -17.62 -23.72 -20.57
C THR A 56 -17.42 -24.87 -21.57
N ALA A 57 -16.87 -25.99 -21.07
CA ALA A 57 -16.91 -27.24 -21.77
C ALA A 57 -18.15 -28.04 -21.32
N GLN A 58 -18.97 -28.50 -22.24
CA GLN A 58 -20.20 -29.23 -21.92
C GLN A 58 -20.18 -30.62 -22.54
N PHE A 59 -20.52 -31.60 -21.73
CA PHE A 59 -20.91 -32.93 -22.28
C PHE A 59 -22.32 -32.84 -22.82
N ALA A 60 -22.49 -33.31 -24.03
CA ALA A 60 -23.80 -33.41 -24.63
C ALA A 60 -24.03 -34.82 -25.19
N PRO A 61 -25.29 -35.24 -25.38
CA PRO A 61 -25.60 -36.54 -25.95
C PRO A 61 -24.83 -36.80 -27.24
N TYR A 62 -24.34 -38.02 -27.45
CA TYR A 62 -23.51 -38.38 -28.60
C TYR A 62 -24.19 -38.06 -29.94
N LYS A 63 -23.49 -37.32 -30.77
CA LYS A 63 -23.81 -37.13 -32.20
C LYS A 63 -22.52 -37.18 -33.00
N ALA A 64 -22.44 -38.09 -34.00
CA ALA A 64 -21.25 -38.27 -34.83
C ALA A 64 -20.85 -37.00 -35.61
N SER A 65 -21.80 -36.09 -35.87
CA SER A 65 -21.58 -34.84 -36.61
C SER A 65 -21.20 -33.66 -35.70
N ARG A 66 -21.16 -33.83 -34.37
CA ARG A 66 -20.87 -32.72 -33.45
C ARG A 66 -19.38 -32.44 -33.41
N ARG A 67 -19.01 -31.20 -33.69
CA ARG A 67 -17.61 -30.74 -33.67
C ARG A 67 -17.26 -29.77 -32.57
N THR A 68 -18.24 -29.09 -31.97
CA THR A 68 -17.95 -28.02 -30.99
C THR A 68 -19.00 -27.99 -29.89
N ASN A 69 -18.60 -28.29 -28.66
CA ASN A 69 -19.40 -28.09 -27.45
C ASN A 69 -18.68 -27.21 -26.42
N THR A 70 -17.66 -26.51 -26.86
CA THR A 70 -16.72 -25.87 -25.96
C THR A 70 -16.45 -24.45 -26.46
N ASP A 71 -16.71 -23.50 -25.60
CA ASP A 71 -16.32 -22.11 -25.79
C ASP A 71 -15.21 -21.86 -24.79
N LEU A 72 -13.96 -21.99 -25.22
CA LEU A 72 -12.77 -21.81 -24.42
C LEU A 72 -12.08 -20.52 -24.84
N HIS A 73 -11.97 -19.60 -23.92
CA HIS A 73 -11.20 -18.37 -24.09
C HIS A 73 -9.94 -18.43 -23.23
N LEU A 74 -8.81 -18.11 -23.82
CA LEU A 74 -7.54 -17.94 -23.16
C LEU A 74 -7.35 -16.45 -22.89
N ASN A 75 -7.43 -16.07 -21.64
CA ASN A 75 -7.16 -14.70 -21.20
C ASN A 75 -5.78 -14.66 -20.58
N PHE A 76 -4.89 -13.91 -21.18
CA PHE A 76 -3.55 -13.69 -20.65
C PHE A 76 -3.47 -12.31 -20.01
N ARG A 77 -2.91 -12.27 -18.80
CA ARG A 77 -2.48 -11.05 -18.14
C ARG A 77 -0.96 -11.09 -18.00
N THR A 78 -0.34 -9.97 -17.97
CA THR A 78 1.11 -9.88 -17.84
C THR A 78 1.47 -9.38 -16.45
N LEU A 79 2.18 -10.20 -15.68
CA LEU A 79 2.84 -9.75 -14.47
C LEU A 79 4.14 -9.07 -14.89
N GLU A 80 4.20 -7.78 -14.72
CA GLU A 80 5.35 -6.96 -15.07
C GLU A 80 6.08 -6.55 -13.80
N THR A 81 7.40 -6.78 -13.76
CA THR A 81 8.27 -6.36 -12.68
C THR A 81 9.20 -5.27 -13.17
N PHE A 82 9.37 -4.25 -12.35
CA PHE A 82 10.17 -3.09 -12.66
C PHE A 82 11.46 -3.08 -11.85
N PHE A 83 12.52 -2.63 -12.49
CA PHE A 83 13.82 -2.52 -11.86
C PHE A 83 13.85 -1.28 -10.96
N GLY A 84 13.97 -1.51 -9.67
CA GLY A 84 14.12 -0.48 -8.65
C GLY A 84 15.55 -0.41 -8.14
N SER A 85 16.01 0.78 -7.83
CA SER A 85 17.29 1.02 -7.19
C SER A 85 17.12 1.92 -5.98
N VAL A 86 17.88 1.63 -4.94
CA VAL A 86 17.99 2.46 -3.75
C VAL A 86 19.43 2.91 -3.62
N CYS A 87 19.61 4.19 -3.38
CA CYS A 87 20.89 4.81 -3.12
C CYS A 87 20.71 5.71 -1.89
N THR A 88 21.16 5.24 -0.73
CA THR A 88 20.99 5.95 0.55
C THR A 88 22.32 6.22 1.18
N ASP A 89 22.60 7.48 1.45
CA ASP A 89 23.78 7.92 2.17
C ASP A 89 23.56 7.77 3.68
N PHE A 90 24.56 7.26 4.35
CA PHE A 90 24.56 7.16 5.79
C PHE A 90 25.95 7.46 6.37
N GLU A 91 25.92 8.01 7.58
CA GLU A 91 27.15 8.28 8.34
C GLU A 91 27.39 7.11 9.31
N PRO A 92 28.45 6.29 9.10
CA PRO A 92 28.70 5.11 9.92
C PRO A 92 28.85 5.41 11.41
N ASN A 93 29.47 6.54 11.75
CA ASN A 93 29.71 6.94 13.14
C ASN A 93 28.42 7.26 13.89
N SER A 94 27.44 7.88 13.23
CA SER A 94 26.12 8.17 13.80
C SER A 94 25.32 6.89 14.03
N ALA A 95 25.29 6.00 13.04
CA ALA A 95 24.59 4.71 13.14
C ALA A 95 25.18 3.83 14.24
N VAL A 96 26.51 3.79 14.36
CA VAL A 96 27.24 3.02 15.37
C VAL A 96 26.98 3.57 16.77
N SER A 97 26.92 4.89 16.96
CA SER A 97 26.64 5.48 18.28
C SER A 97 25.27 5.06 18.84
N THR A 98 24.27 4.95 17.95
CA THR A 98 22.91 4.51 18.31
C THR A 98 22.88 3.00 18.60
N LEU A 99 23.55 2.19 17.80
CA LEU A 99 23.62 0.74 17.98
C LEU A 99 24.47 0.31 19.17
N LEU A 100 25.60 1.00 19.44
CA LEU A 100 26.46 0.72 20.60
C LEU A 100 25.76 1.02 21.91
N GLY A 101 24.83 1.98 21.94
CA GLY A 101 23.93 2.19 23.09
C GLY A 101 23.06 0.97 23.37
N MET A 102 22.66 0.22 22.34
CA MET A 102 21.89 -1.02 22.45
C MET A 102 22.78 -2.25 22.76
N MET A 103 24.06 -2.23 22.36
CA MET A 103 24.99 -3.35 22.44
C MET A 103 26.07 -3.19 23.54
N ALA A 104 25.83 -2.40 24.58
CA ALA A 104 26.77 -2.06 25.66
C ALA A 104 27.34 -3.27 26.45
N GLY A 105 27.13 -4.51 26.01
CA GLY A 105 27.65 -5.75 26.59
C GLY A 105 28.60 -6.56 25.68
N SER A 106 28.88 -6.12 24.47
CA SER A 106 29.72 -6.90 23.51
C SER A 106 31.20 -6.57 23.69
N THR A 107 31.96 -7.55 24.18
CA THR A 107 33.42 -7.48 24.45
C THR A 107 34.23 -7.35 23.17
N LYS A 108 35.27 -6.51 23.24
CA LYS A 108 36.24 -6.22 22.19
C LYS A 108 36.87 -7.45 21.50
N GLY A 109 37.08 -7.32 20.21
CA GLY A 109 38.20 -7.86 19.47
C GLY A 109 37.92 -9.15 18.70
N ASP A 110 37.63 -8.99 17.42
CA ASP A 110 37.94 -9.85 16.28
C ASP A 110 37.37 -9.18 15.04
N GLY A 111 38.12 -9.07 13.92
CA GLY A 111 37.64 -8.50 12.66
C GLY A 111 36.33 -9.13 12.15
N GLN A 112 36.05 -10.35 12.59
CA GLN A 112 34.79 -11.04 12.29
C GLN A 112 33.58 -10.46 13.05
N LYS A 113 33.77 -9.83 14.21
CA LYS A 113 32.74 -9.16 14.98
C LYS A 113 32.38 -7.81 14.38
N ASN A 114 33.35 -7.09 13.82
CA ASN A 114 33.09 -5.82 13.16
C ASN A 114 32.22 -5.99 11.92
N THR A 115 32.48 -7.05 11.12
CA THR A 115 31.65 -7.36 9.95
C THR A 115 30.20 -7.72 10.33
N ILE A 116 29.99 -8.40 11.46
CA ILE A 116 28.63 -8.71 11.98
C ILE A 116 27.93 -7.42 12.38
N GLN A 117 28.61 -6.49 13.03
CA GLN A 117 28.01 -5.21 13.43
C GLN A 117 27.68 -4.33 12.22
N ALA A 118 28.56 -4.30 11.21
CA ALA A 118 28.28 -3.64 9.94
C ALA A 118 27.04 -4.24 9.26
N ARG A 119 26.87 -5.57 9.30
CA ARG A 119 25.68 -6.24 8.80
C ARG A 119 24.40 -5.75 9.50
N GLU A 120 24.41 -5.56 10.82
CA GLU A 120 23.21 -5.08 11.57
C GLU A 120 22.81 -3.66 11.14
N VAL A 121 23.77 -2.78 10.86
CA VAL A 121 23.48 -1.43 10.32
C VAL A 121 22.82 -1.53 8.94
N LEU A 122 23.39 -2.34 8.05
CA LEU A 122 22.82 -2.55 6.72
C LEU A 122 21.44 -3.22 6.79
N ALA A 123 21.22 -4.14 7.73
CA ALA A 123 19.94 -4.78 7.96
C ALA A 123 18.87 -3.77 8.45
N LEU A 124 19.28 -2.78 9.25
CA LEU A 124 18.36 -1.71 9.69
C LEU A 124 17.89 -0.86 8.50
N ILE A 125 18.81 -0.48 7.61
CA ILE A 125 18.50 0.26 6.38
C ILE A 125 17.55 -0.57 5.50
N SER A 126 17.84 -1.85 5.29
CA SER A 126 17.02 -2.76 4.48
C SER A 126 15.62 -2.96 5.07
N ARG A 127 15.46 -2.94 6.39
CA ARG A 127 14.13 -2.99 7.04
C ARG A 127 13.31 -1.72 6.79
N GLY A 128 13.95 -0.54 6.78
CA GLY A 128 13.26 0.70 6.43
C GLY A 128 12.68 0.68 5.02
N LEU A 129 13.31 -0.02 4.09
CA LEU A 129 12.79 -0.20 2.73
C LEU A 129 11.53 -1.09 2.70
N SER A 130 11.36 -2.00 3.66
CA SER A 130 10.18 -2.87 3.70
C SER A 130 8.88 -2.11 3.98
N GLU A 131 8.89 -1.10 4.82
CA GLU A 131 7.69 -0.30 5.12
C GLU A 131 7.21 0.44 3.86
N THR A 132 8.13 1.09 3.15
CA THR A 132 7.78 1.82 1.92
C THR A 132 7.30 0.87 0.83
N LEU A 133 7.94 -0.29 0.68
CA LEU A 133 7.53 -1.31 -0.28
C LEU A 133 6.17 -1.92 0.08
N ASN A 134 5.92 -2.18 1.36
CA ASN A 134 4.65 -2.71 1.84
C ASN A 134 3.48 -1.76 1.52
N ASN A 135 3.66 -0.46 1.73
CA ASN A 135 2.66 0.55 1.37
C ASN A 135 2.46 0.63 -0.15
N ALA A 136 3.54 0.52 -0.93
CA ALA A 136 3.50 0.56 -2.37
C ALA A 136 2.69 -0.58 -3.01
N ILE A 137 2.58 -1.75 -2.37
CA ILE A 137 1.81 -2.91 -2.88
C ILE A 137 0.37 -2.52 -3.27
N TRP A 138 -0.26 -1.60 -2.53
CA TRP A 138 -1.64 -1.19 -2.78
C TRP A 138 -1.75 0.06 -3.63
N SER A 139 -1.14 1.14 -3.22
CA SER A 139 -1.41 2.50 -3.72
C SER A 139 -0.37 3.07 -4.69
N ALA A 140 0.68 2.31 -5.01
CA ALA A 140 1.72 2.76 -5.93
C ALA A 140 1.18 3.06 -7.34
N VAL A 141 1.71 4.12 -7.94
CA VAL A 141 1.39 4.56 -9.31
C VAL A 141 2.71 4.71 -10.09
N ARG A 142 2.88 3.90 -11.11
CA ARG A 142 4.11 3.88 -11.91
C ARG A 142 4.42 5.25 -12.52
N ASN A 143 5.58 5.80 -12.18
CA ASN A 143 6.14 7.00 -12.78
C ASN A 143 7.63 6.78 -13.06
N GLU A 144 8.03 6.80 -14.32
CA GLU A 144 9.41 6.54 -14.72
C GLU A 144 10.40 7.64 -14.28
N ASN A 145 9.90 8.83 -13.99
CA ASN A 145 10.68 9.97 -13.54
C ASN A 145 10.52 10.24 -12.03
N GLY A 146 9.87 9.32 -11.30
CA GLY A 146 9.67 9.43 -9.86
C GLY A 146 10.87 8.96 -9.07
N ASP A 147 10.98 9.46 -7.84
CA ASP A 147 12.13 9.23 -6.95
C ASP A 147 11.74 8.38 -5.72
N THR A 148 10.50 7.90 -5.65
CA THR A 148 9.98 7.18 -4.49
C THR A 148 9.62 5.73 -4.81
N THR A 149 9.49 4.90 -3.76
CA THR A 149 9.01 3.52 -3.92
C THR A 149 7.58 3.46 -4.48
N MET A 150 6.78 4.52 -4.26
CA MET A 150 5.42 4.64 -4.78
C MET A 150 5.37 4.82 -6.31
N ASP A 151 6.48 5.24 -6.92
CA ASP A 151 6.61 5.45 -8.36
C ASP A 151 7.14 4.21 -9.10
N LEU A 152 7.49 3.15 -8.37
CA LEU A 152 8.22 2.00 -8.94
C LEU A 152 7.34 1.13 -9.84
N PHE A 153 6.11 0.83 -9.43
CA PHE A 153 5.17 -0.05 -10.14
C PHE A 153 3.73 0.37 -9.86
N ASN A 154 2.76 -0.22 -10.54
CA ASN A 154 1.35 -0.01 -10.23
C ASN A 154 0.90 -0.99 -9.14
N GLY A 155 0.38 -0.46 -8.03
CA GLY A 155 -0.21 -1.23 -6.96
C GLY A 155 -1.58 -1.82 -7.33
N PHE A 156 -2.12 -2.69 -6.48
CA PHE A 156 -3.41 -3.34 -6.75
C PHE A 156 -4.58 -2.36 -6.87
N ASP A 157 -4.61 -1.29 -6.07
CA ASP A 157 -5.66 -0.28 -6.13
C ASP A 157 -5.58 0.52 -7.44
N THR A 158 -4.36 0.85 -7.89
CA THR A 158 -4.12 1.53 -9.16
C THR A 158 -4.50 0.67 -10.36
N ILE A 159 -4.14 -0.62 -10.33
CA ILE A 159 -4.56 -1.58 -11.35
C ILE A 159 -6.08 -1.67 -11.37
N THR A 160 -6.73 -1.72 -10.19
CA THR A 160 -8.18 -1.78 -10.06
C THR A 160 -8.84 -0.54 -10.65
N SER A 161 -8.38 0.66 -10.33
CA SER A 161 -8.90 1.93 -10.90
C SER A 161 -8.77 1.95 -12.41
N THR A 162 -7.62 1.52 -12.94
CA THR A 162 -7.39 1.42 -14.39
C THR A 162 -8.37 0.44 -15.04
N GLU A 163 -8.59 -0.72 -14.45
CA GLU A 163 -9.51 -1.74 -14.98
C GLU A 163 -11.00 -1.35 -14.84
N ILE A 164 -11.36 -0.54 -13.83
CA ILE A 164 -12.70 0.05 -13.70
C ILE A 164 -12.90 1.06 -14.83
N THR A 165 -11.93 1.95 -15.05
CA THR A 165 -11.98 2.95 -16.14
C THR A 165 -12.06 2.29 -17.52
N ALA A 166 -11.33 1.20 -17.72
CA ALA A 166 -11.39 0.39 -18.94
C ALA A 166 -12.71 -0.43 -19.07
N GLY A 167 -13.56 -0.44 -18.04
CA GLY A 167 -14.81 -1.20 -18.00
C GLY A 167 -14.60 -2.72 -17.89
N ASN A 168 -13.41 -3.17 -17.52
CA ASN A 168 -13.12 -4.59 -17.29
C ASN A 168 -13.57 -5.05 -15.92
N ILE A 169 -13.53 -4.19 -14.94
CA ILE A 169 -14.14 -4.35 -13.62
C ILE A 169 -15.39 -3.46 -13.60
N ALA A 170 -16.57 -4.06 -13.59
CA ALA A 170 -17.84 -3.34 -13.66
C ALA A 170 -18.99 -4.12 -13.03
N ALA A 171 -20.03 -3.43 -12.58
CA ALA A 171 -21.20 -4.04 -11.94
C ALA A 171 -21.93 -5.04 -12.86
N ASN A 172 -22.02 -4.75 -14.16
CA ASN A 172 -22.64 -5.62 -15.16
C ASN A 172 -21.86 -6.91 -15.41
N LYS A 173 -20.57 -6.93 -15.11
CA LYS A 173 -19.70 -8.13 -15.17
C LYS A 173 -19.74 -8.96 -13.87
N GLY A 174 -20.35 -8.44 -12.80
CA GLY A 174 -20.51 -9.13 -11.54
C GLY A 174 -19.26 -9.13 -10.64
N ASN A 175 -18.13 -8.56 -11.09
CA ASN A 175 -16.87 -8.49 -10.36
C ASN A 175 -16.68 -7.19 -9.57
N TYR A 176 -17.65 -6.28 -9.57
CA TYR A 176 -17.60 -4.98 -8.90
C TYR A 176 -18.88 -4.71 -8.09
N LEU A 177 -18.74 -4.02 -6.98
CA LEU A 177 -19.83 -3.51 -6.15
C LEU A 177 -19.42 -2.17 -5.56
N LYS A 178 -20.19 -1.12 -5.81
CA LYS A 178 -20.03 0.18 -5.15
C LYS A 178 -20.97 0.25 -3.95
N LEU A 179 -20.44 0.61 -2.80
CA LEU A 179 -21.25 0.85 -1.60
C LEU A 179 -21.95 2.20 -1.72
N THR A 180 -23.21 2.23 -1.32
CA THR A 180 -24.04 3.44 -1.33
C THR A 180 -24.12 4.12 0.03
N GLU A 181 -23.57 3.47 1.05
CA GLU A 181 -23.63 3.90 2.44
C GLU A 181 -22.23 3.82 3.04
N GLU A 182 -21.91 4.76 3.91
CA GLU A 182 -20.69 4.74 4.70
C GLU A 182 -20.71 3.55 5.67
N ILE A 183 -19.54 2.95 5.87
CA ILE A 183 -19.37 1.86 6.84
C ILE A 183 -19.22 2.47 8.22
N THR A 184 -20.06 2.04 9.14
CA THR A 184 -20.09 2.50 10.53
C THR A 184 -20.08 1.31 11.48
N GLU A 185 -19.78 1.57 12.74
CA GLU A 185 -19.85 0.59 13.84
C GLU A 185 -21.22 -0.08 13.98
N LEU A 186 -22.29 0.51 13.44
CA LEU A 186 -23.63 -0.04 13.51
C LEU A 186 -24.00 -0.92 12.32
N ASN A 187 -23.44 -0.66 11.13
CA ASN A 187 -23.87 -1.33 9.90
C ASN A 187 -22.82 -2.29 9.31
N ALA A 188 -21.56 -2.27 9.77
CA ALA A 188 -20.47 -3.01 9.17
C ALA A 188 -20.74 -4.51 9.02
N CYS A 189 -21.38 -5.15 10.00
CA CYS A 189 -21.78 -6.56 9.92
C CYS A 189 -22.81 -6.80 8.80
N THR A 190 -23.78 -5.91 8.65
CA THR A 190 -24.80 -5.99 7.60
C THR A 190 -24.20 -5.76 6.21
N VAL A 191 -23.27 -4.79 6.10
CA VAL A 191 -22.51 -4.53 4.87
C VAL A 191 -21.66 -5.74 4.49
N ALA A 192 -20.92 -6.34 5.44
CA ALA A 192 -20.16 -7.55 5.21
C ALA A 192 -21.02 -8.71 4.69
N LYS A 193 -22.22 -8.91 5.26
CA LYS A 193 -23.19 -9.89 4.76
C LYS A 193 -23.69 -9.55 3.35
N LYS A 194 -23.97 -8.28 3.05
CA LYS A 194 -24.35 -7.80 1.72
C LYS A 194 -23.25 -8.07 0.70
N ILE A 195 -22.00 -7.84 1.07
CA ILE A 195 -20.82 -8.16 0.27
C ILE A 195 -20.76 -9.66 0.00
N LEU A 196 -20.86 -10.49 1.04
CA LEU A 196 -20.84 -11.96 0.92
C LEU A 196 -21.91 -12.50 -0.04
N PHE A 197 -23.14 -11.95 0.02
CA PHE A 197 -24.22 -12.35 -0.87
C PHE A 197 -24.07 -11.83 -2.29
N SER A 198 -23.25 -10.81 -2.53
CA SER A 198 -22.94 -10.30 -3.86
C SER A 198 -21.88 -11.11 -4.61
N LEU A 199 -21.22 -12.06 -3.94
CA LEU A 199 -20.21 -12.92 -4.55
C LEU A 199 -20.84 -13.94 -5.50
N ASP A 200 -20.11 -14.23 -6.59
CA ASP A 200 -20.48 -15.34 -7.49
C ASP A 200 -20.47 -16.67 -6.69
N PRO A 201 -21.43 -17.59 -6.92
CA PRO A 201 -21.48 -18.88 -6.21
C PRO A 201 -20.20 -19.71 -6.32
N ILE A 202 -19.49 -19.64 -7.45
CA ILE A 202 -18.24 -20.35 -7.66
C ILE A 202 -17.11 -19.72 -6.85
N LEU A 203 -17.06 -18.39 -6.79
CA LEU A 203 -16.11 -17.67 -5.97
C LEU A 203 -16.37 -17.95 -4.47
N ARG A 204 -17.62 -17.86 -4.05
CA ARG A 204 -18.05 -18.10 -2.65
C ARG A 204 -17.76 -19.55 -2.17
N ALA A 205 -17.63 -20.51 -3.07
CA ALA A 205 -17.29 -21.88 -2.74
C ALA A 205 -15.80 -22.08 -2.38
N GLN A 206 -14.94 -21.13 -2.73
CA GLN A 206 -13.50 -21.16 -2.50
C GLN A 206 -13.13 -20.56 -1.14
N ASP A 207 -11.90 -20.81 -0.69
CA ASP A 207 -11.32 -20.10 0.44
C ASP A 207 -10.84 -18.73 -0.04
N LEU A 208 -11.40 -17.69 0.54
CA LEU A 208 -11.24 -16.31 0.12
C LEU A 208 -10.60 -15.46 1.18
N ASN A 209 -9.74 -14.57 0.75
CA ASN A 209 -9.23 -13.48 1.54
C ASN A 209 -9.95 -12.18 1.16
N MET A 210 -10.44 -11.48 2.15
CA MET A 210 -10.98 -10.14 2.04
C MET A 210 -9.93 -9.18 2.57
N TYR A 211 -9.23 -8.53 1.66
CA TYR A 211 -8.18 -7.56 1.96
C TYR A 211 -8.82 -6.23 2.33
N CYS A 212 -8.83 -5.91 3.60
CA CYS A 212 -9.47 -4.73 4.15
C CYS A 212 -8.55 -3.98 5.13
N THR A 213 -8.96 -2.82 5.57
CA THR A 213 -8.27 -2.07 6.62
C THR A 213 -8.54 -2.68 7.99
N GLN A 214 -7.66 -2.43 8.96
CA GLN A 214 -7.90 -2.81 10.35
C GLN A 214 -9.18 -2.16 10.88
N GLU A 215 -9.41 -0.91 10.54
CA GLU A 215 -10.60 -0.15 10.91
C GLU A 215 -11.91 -0.84 10.51
N PHE A 216 -11.96 -1.42 9.30
CA PHE A 216 -13.12 -2.20 8.87
C PHE A 216 -13.38 -3.41 9.78
N VAL A 217 -12.33 -4.11 10.21
CA VAL A 217 -12.45 -5.27 11.10
C VAL A 217 -12.92 -4.84 12.49
N ASP A 218 -12.42 -3.71 12.98
CA ASP A 218 -12.82 -3.16 14.27
C ASP A 218 -14.30 -2.74 14.24
N MET A 219 -14.73 -2.01 13.21
CA MET A 219 -16.15 -1.67 12.99
C MET A 219 -17.04 -2.93 12.85
N TYR A 220 -16.54 -3.97 12.19
CA TYR A 220 -17.28 -5.23 12.05
C TYR A 220 -17.49 -5.91 13.41
N ASN A 221 -16.46 -5.96 14.26
CA ASN A 221 -16.53 -6.55 15.58
C ASN A 221 -17.50 -5.76 16.49
N GLU A 222 -17.44 -4.44 16.45
CA GLU A 222 -18.34 -3.55 17.20
C GLU A 222 -19.80 -3.72 16.76
N SER A 223 -20.02 -3.71 15.45
CA SER A 223 -21.33 -3.98 14.86
C SER A 223 -21.87 -5.35 15.26
N TYR A 224 -21.02 -6.38 15.26
CA TYR A 224 -21.40 -7.74 15.64
C TYR A 224 -21.81 -7.79 17.12
N GLN A 225 -21.02 -7.16 17.99
CA GLN A 225 -21.29 -7.09 19.42
C GLN A 225 -22.61 -6.35 19.70
N SER A 226 -22.84 -5.25 19.01
CA SER A 226 -24.10 -4.47 19.13
C SER A 226 -25.32 -5.28 18.71
N MET A 227 -25.22 -6.08 17.64
CA MET A 227 -26.34 -6.87 17.13
C MET A 227 -26.60 -8.18 17.91
N HIS A 228 -25.57 -8.80 18.43
CA HIS A 228 -25.66 -10.15 19.03
C HIS A 228 -25.33 -10.19 20.53
N GLY A 229 -24.88 -9.08 21.12
CA GLY A 229 -24.48 -9.01 22.53
C GLY A 229 -23.23 -9.81 22.88
N ALA A 230 -22.49 -10.33 21.88
CA ALA A 230 -21.28 -11.10 22.10
C ALA A 230 -20.30 -10.87 20.93
N LEU A 231 -19.01 -10.84 21.25
CA LEU A 231 -17.95 -10.72 20.24
C LEU A 231 -17.81 -12.02 19.45
N PRO A 232 -17.42 -11.95 18.15
CA PRO A 232 -17.29 -13.12 17.28
C PRO A 232 -16.31 -14.19 17.78
N TYR A 233 -15.34 -13.78 18.61
CA TYR A 233 -14.29 -14.63 19.18
C TYR A 233 -14.53 -15.06 20.62
N ASN A 234 -15.68 -14.73 21.20
CA ASN A 234 -15.98 -15.02 22.62
C ASN A 234 -16.19 -16.52 22.92
N LEU A 235 -16.06 -17.38 21.92
CA LEU A 235 -16.13 -18.83 22.03
C LEU A 235 -14.75 -19.50 21.94
N GLY A 236 -13.66 -18.77 22.23
CA GLY A 236 -12.29 -19.29 22.19
C GLY A 236 -11.74 -19.48 20.78
N TYR A 237 -12.32 -18.82 19.78
CA TYR A 237 -11.85 -18.80 18.40
C TYR A 237 -11.59 -17.37 17.95
N GLU A 238 -10.37 -17.11 17.52
CA GLU A 238 -10.06 -15.94 16.72
C GLU A 238 -10.70 -16.13 15.33
N LYS A 239 -11.96 -15.78 15.20
CA LYS A 239 -12.66 -15.86 13.92
C LYS A 239 -12.56 -14.55 13.18
N ASN A 240 -11.51 -14.39 12.41
CA ASN A 240 -11.40 -13.32 11.40
C ASN A 240 -12.19 -13.71 10.13
N THR A 241 -13.38 -14.27 10.26
CA THR A 241 -14.20 -14.71 9.13
C THR A 241 -15.57 -14.05 9.19
N VAL A 242 -16.06 -13.66 8.02
CA VAL A 242 -17.40 -13.08 7.89
C VAL A 242 -18.46 -14.12 8.25
N GLU A 243 -19.40 -13.75 9.09
CA GLU A 243 -20.51 -14.61 9.49
C GLU A 243 -21.38 -15.03 8.30
N GLY A 244 -21.75 -16.30 8.26
CA GLY A 244 -22.53 -16.89 7.16
C GLY A 244 -21.69 -17.33 5.97
N SER A 245 -20.37 -17.19 6.01
CA SER A 245 -19.44 -17.64 4.95
C SER A 245 -19.01 -19.10 5.08
N ASN A 246 -19.45 -19.82 6.12
CA ASN A 246 -18.97 -21.18 6.48
C ASN A 246 -17.44 -21.21 6.69
N ASN A 247 -16.87 -20.18 7.29
CA ASN A 247 -15.42 -19.98 7.51
C ASN A 247 -14.59 -19.93 6.20
N LYS A 248 -15.18 -19.50 5.10
CA LYS A 248 -14.48 -19.42 3.80
C LYS A 248 -14.06 -18.01 3.42
N LEU A 249 -14.67 -16.97 3.97
CA LEU A 249 -14.29 -15.58 3.74
C LEU A 249 -13.54 -15.05 4.95
N HIS A 250 -12.21 -15.01 4.83
CA HIS A 250 -11.32 -14.50 5.87
C HIS A 250 -11.09 -13.00 5.71
N MET A 251 -11.35 -12.25 6.75
CA MET A 251 -10.97 -10.84 6.83
C MET A 251 -9.48 -10.75 7.15
N ILE A 252 -8.74 -10.11 6.27
CA ILE A 252 -7.30 -9.87 6.44
C ILE A 252 -7.11 -8.39 6.73
N PRO A 253 -6.95 -8.02 8.01
CA PRO A 253 -6.68 -6.65 8.38
C PRO A 253 -5.27 -6.27 7.94
N LEU A 254 -5.15 -5.21 7.15
CA LEU A 254 -3.87 -4.74 6.62
C LEU A 254 -3.63 -3.30 7.03
N THR A 255 -2.51 -3.06 7.71
CA THR A 255 -2.10 -1.73 8.15
C THR A 255 -1.67 -0.84 6.98
N ASN A 256 -1.12 -1.45 5.94
CA ASN A 256 -0.65 -0.79 4.72
C ASN A 256 -1.77 -0.50 3.70
N LYS A 257 -3.01 -0.81 4.02
CA LYS A 257 -4.19 -0.52 3.18
C LYS A 257 -4.97 0.71 3.64
N LEU A 258 -4.40 1.46 4.58
CA LEU A 258 -4.98 2.69 5.08
C LEU A 258 -5.12 3.72 3.94
N GLY A 259 -6.31 4.34 3.81
CA GLY A 259 -6.62 5.27 2.72
C GLY A 259 -6.98 4.61 1.39
N SER A 260 -7.05 3.28 1.32
CA SER A 260 -7.52 2.58 0.13
C SER A 260 -9.04 2.71 -0.02
N ASN A 261 -9.47 3.05 -1.23
CA ASN A 261 -10.88 3.15 -1.58
C ASN A 261 -11.53 1.80 -1.93
N PHE A 262 -10.76 0.71 -1.91
CA PHE A 262 -11.20 -0.59 -2.38
C PHE A 262 -10.98 -1.68 -1.34
N ILE A 263 -11.96 -2.58 -1.21
CA ILE A 263 -11.80 -3.87 -0.57
C ILE A 263 -11.74 -4.93 -1.68
N HIS A 264 -10.68 -5.74 -1.67
CA HIS A 264 -10.48 -6.82 -2.64
C HIS A 264 -10.84 -8.15 -2.02
N ILE A 265 -11.62 -8.95 -2.73
CA ILE A 265 -11.98 -10.31 -2.31
C ILE A 265 -11.51 -11.27 -3.40
N ALA A 266 -10.56 -12.10 -3.06
CA ALA A 266 -9.96 -13.06 -3.98
C ALA A 266 -9.36 -14.25 -3.24
N PRO A 267 -9.23 -15.41 -3.89
CA PRO A 267 -8.38 -16.48 -3.36
C PRO A 267 -6.91 -16.05 -3.40
N LYS A 268 -6.11 -16.55 -2.49
CA LYS A 268 -4.67 -16.26 -2.40
C LYS A 268 -3.94 -16.42 -3.74
N SER A 269 -4.33 -17.41 -4.54
CA SER A 269 -3.73 -17.72 -5.83
C SER A 269 -3.91 -16.61 -6.87
N ASN A 270 -4.92 -15.76 -6.71
CA ASN A 270 -5.23 -14.70 -7.67
C ASN A 270 -4.40 -13.42 -7.48
N MET A 271 -3.83 -13.23 -6.29
CA MET A 271 -3.01 -12.07 -5.94
C MET A 271 -1.54 -12.43 -6.17
N LEU A 272 -0.95 -11.97 -7.25
CA LEU A 272 0.42 -12.32 -7.63
C LEU A 272 1.38 -11.19 -7.28
N VAL A 273 2.50 -11.57 -6.68
CA VAL A 273 3.61 -10.68 -6.38
C VAL A 273 4.87 -11.25 -7.01
N GLY A 274 5.41 -10.53 -7.98
CA GLY A 274 6.63 -10.89 -8.69
C GLY A 274 7.83 -10.16 -8.11
N PHE A 275 8.92 -10.87 -7.90
CA PHE A 275 10.19 -10.30 -7.51
C PHE A 275 11.35 -11.19 -7.96
N ASP A 276 12.52 -10.59 -8.12
CA ASP A 276 13.74 -11.33 -8.43
C ASP A 276 14.54 -11.58 -7.15
N GLN A 277 14.91 -12.83 -6.90
CA GLN A 277 15.79 -13.24 -5.81
C GLN A 277 17.27 -13.24 -6.19
N MET A 278 17.59 -12.79 -7.39
CA MET A 278 18.93 -12.96 -7.92
C MET A 278 19.92 -12.07 -7.18
N GLY A 279 20.72 -12.73 -6.40
CA GLY A 279 21.93 -12.18 -5.86
C GLY A 279 23.02 -12.06 -6.91
N ASP A 280 22.84 -11.21 -7.92
CA ASP A 280 23.98 -10.77 -8.72
C ASP A 280 24.95 -10.02 -7.81
N MET A 281 26.26 -10.10 -8.12
CA MET A 281 27.27 -9.52 -7.21
C MET A 281 27.10 -8.02 -6.97
N GLU A 282 26.39 -7.34 -7.87
CA GLU A 282 26.17 -5.89 -7.86
C GLU A 282 24.82 -5.46 -7.26
N SER A 283 24.00 -6.41 -6.80
CA SER A 283 22.65 -6.09 -6.32
C SER A 283 22.62 -5.45 -4.93
N VAL A 284 23.68 -5.60 -4.12
CA VAL A 284 23.90 -4.84 -2.88
C VAL A 284 25.36 -4.48 -2.82
N ASP A 285 25.64 -3.20 -2.70
CA ASP A 285 26.98 -2.66 -2.60
C ASP A 285 27.02 -1.50 -1.59
N VAL A 286 28.19 -1.24 -1.04
CA VAL A 286 28.45 -0.07 -0.19
C VAL A 286 29.70 0.62 -0.72
N ARG A 287 29.55 1.89 -1.07
CA ARG A 287 30.64 2.71 -1.61
C ARG A 287 30.90 3.93 -0.76
N GLU A 288 32.14 4.35 -0.71
CA GLU A 288 32.50 5.63 -0.11
C GLU A 288 32.19 6.75 -1.11
N PHE A 289 31.34 7.70 -0.69
CA PHE A 289 30.96 8.85 -1.50
C PHE A 289 31.77 10.10 -1.15
N ALA A 290 31.96 10.33 0.14
CA ALA A 290 32.70 11.47 0.68
C ALA A 290 33.37 11.07 2.00
N PRO A 291 34.31 11.85 2.52
CA PRO A 291 34.89 11.60 3.84
C PRO A 291 33.76 11.43 4.88
N PHE A 292 33.74 10.29 5.57
CA PHE A 292 32.76 9.89 6.59
C PHE A 292 31.34 9.57 6.10
N VAL A 293 31.08 9.57 4.78
CA VAL A 293 29.78 9.24 4.20
C VAL A 293 29.91 7.99 3.34
N LEU A 294 29.13 6.97 3.69
CA LEU A 294 28.99 5.75 2.90
C LEU A 294 27.63 5.73 2.21
N THR A 295 27.59 5.25 0.97
CA THR A 295 26.36 5.08 0.20
C THR A 295 26.02 3.60 0.13
N TYR A 296 24.83 3.24 0.63
CA TYR A 296 24.25 1.93 0.46
C TYR A 296 23.48 1.88 -0.86
N ILE A 297 23.81 0.93 -1.70
CA ILE A 297 23.18 0.72 -3.01
C ILE A 297 22.52 -0.65 -2.98
N ALA A 298 21.22 -0.70 -3.28
CA ALA A 298 20.51 -1.95 -3.48
C ALA A 298 19.63 -1.87 -4.73
N THR A 299 19.52 -2.98 -5.45
CA THR A 299 18.69 -3.08 -6.66
C THR A 299 17.85 -4.34 -6.61
N MET A 300 16.59 -4.24 -7.01
CA MET A 300 15.67 -5.37 -7.08
C MET A 300 14.60 -5.16 -8.14
N PHE A 301 14.02 -6.25 -8.63
CA PHE A 301 12.80 -6.21 -9.43
C PHE A 301 11.60 -6.47 -8.54
N PHE A 302 10.53 -5.68 -8.71
CA PHE A 302 9.30 -5.87 -7.98
C PHE A 302 8.09 -5.47 -8.82
N GLY A 303 6.96 -6.16 -8.63
CA GLY A 303 5.71 -5.84 -9.28
C GLY A 303 4.57 -6.72 -8.79
N VAL A 304 3.35 -6.25 -8.98
CA VAL A 304 2.14 -6.97 -8.57
C VAL A 304 1.14 -7.06 -9.72
N GLN A 305 0.31 -8.10 -9.71
CA GLN A 305 -0.76 -8.27 -10.70
C GLN A 305 -1.82 -9.27 -10.23
N PHE A 306 -3.06 -9.11 -10.70
CA PHE A 306 -4.09 -10.15 -10.60
C PHE A 306 -3.85 -11.24 -11.64
N GLU A 307 -4.00 -12.51 -11.25
CA GLU A 307 -4.00 -13.62 -12.22
C GLU A 307 -5.21 -13.51 -13.15
N SER A 308 -6.38 -13.20 -12.58
CA SER A 308 -7.63 -13.01 -13.31
C SER A 308 -8.50 -11.94 -12.65
N ILE A 309 -9.24 -11.20 -13.46
CA ILE A 309 -10.25 -10.23 -13.02
C ILE A 309 -11.69 -10.75 -13.23
N ASP A 310 -11.85 -12.04 -13.60
CA ASP A 310 -13.16 -12.67 -13.76
C ASP A 310 -13.91 -12.69 -12.41
N ARG A 311 -15.25 -12.56 -12.46
CA ARG A 311 -16.13 -12.61 -11.29
C ARG A 311 -15.99 -13.88 -10.44
N ARG A 312 -15.46 -14.95 -11.02
CA ARG A 312 -15.20 -16.23 -10.33
C ARG A 312 -13.89 -16.26 -9.56
N ARG A 313 -13.05 -15.23 -9.75
CA ARG A 313 -11.71 -15.13 -9.17
C ARG A 313 -11.46 -13.84 -8.41
N LEU A 314 -12.19 -12.76 -8.73
CA LEU A 314 -12.04 -11.46 -8.11
C LEU A 314 -13.39 -10.78 -7.90
N LYS A 315 -13.56 -10.17 -6.74
CA LYS A 315 -14.61 -9.21 -6.44
C LYS A 315 -13.99 -7.97 -5.82
N VAL A 316 -14.29 -6.83 -6.39
CA VAL A 316 -13.86 -5.52 -5.90
C VAL A 316 -15.05 -4.79 -5.31
N ILE A 317 -14.86 -4.23 -4.14
CA ILE A 317 -15.84 -3.39 -3.44
C ILE A 317 -15.26 -1.99 -3.37
N GLU A 318 -15.94 -1.02 -3.94
CA GLU A 318 -15.60 0.40 -3.80
C GLU A 318 -16.33 0.98 -2.60
N LEU A 319 -15.59 1.65 -1.73
CA LEU A 319 -16.12 2.28 -0.53
C LEU A 319 -16.92 3.54 -0.88
N PHE A 320 -17.82 3.94 0.02
CA PHE A 320 -18.61 5.16 -0.15
C PHE A 320 -17.72 6.41 -0.07
N GLY A 321 -17.98 7.41 -0.90
CA GLY A 321 -17.23 8.69 -0.90
C GLY A 321 -15.94 8.70 -1.71
N SER A 322 -15.44 7.56 -2.17
CA SER A 322 -14.15 7.43 -2.85
C SER A 322 -14.01 8.15 -4.20
N SER A 323 -15.12 8.55 -4.82
CA SER A 323 -15.11 9.15 -6.16
C SER A 323 -15.12 10.68 -6.20
N GLU A 324 -15.19 11.36 -5.04
CA GLU A 324 -15.28 12.83 -4.99
C GLU A 324 -13.94 13.54 -4.72
N GLU A 325 -12.89 12.83 -4.29
CA GLU A 325 -11.61 13.45 -3.94
C GLU A 325 -10.58 13.56 -5.09
N GLU A 326 -10.76 12.86 -6.21
CA GLU A 326 -9.78 12.89 -7.31
C GLU A 326 -9.92 14.08 -8.28
N GLN A 327 -10.89 14.99 -8.13
CA GLN A 327 -11.03 16.15 -9.03
C GLN A 327 -10.78 17.53 -8.40
N GLY A 328 -10.23 17.60 -7.22
CA GLY A 328 -10.05 18.88 -6.54
C GLY A 328 -8.83 18.99 -5.67
N ASN A 329 -7.63 18.96 -6.21
CA ASN A 329 -6.57 19.88 -5.79
C ASN A 329 -5.24 19.63 -6.52
N GLY A 330 -5.13 20.27 -7.66
CA GLY A 330 -3.89 20.46 -8.40
C GLY A 330 -3.81 21.89 -8.92
N GLN A 331 -3.99 22.86 -8.06
CA GLN A 331 -3.58 24.23 -8.42
C GLN A 331 -2.90 24.91 -7.24
N ASP A 332 -1.64 25.11 -7.48
CA ASP A 332 -0.69 25.99 -6.85
C ASP A 332 -1.28 27.17 -6.10
N GLN A 333 -0.90 27.28 -4.84
CA GLN A 333 -0.64 28.58 -4.25
C GLN A 333 0.76 28.59 -3.65
N ASN A 334 1.72 28.68 -4.55
CA ASN A 334 3.03 29.19 -4.20
C ASN A 334 3.18 30.58 -4.85
N SER A 335 2.82 31.61 -4.12
CA SER A 335 3.37 32.93 -4.35
C SER A 335 3.95 33.43 -3.06
N GLY A 336 5.24 33.18 -2.97
CA GLY A 336 6.09 33.76 -1.96
C GLY A 336 6.03 35.27 -1.96
N GLN A 337 6.07 35.81 -0.76
CA GLN A 337 6.63 37.13 -0.53
C GLN A 337 7.66 37.03 0.58
N SER A 338 8.86 36.95 0.12
CA SER A 338 10.02 37.46 0.79
C SER A 338 10.23 38.90 0.29
N GLN A 339 10.21 39.85 1.17
CA GLN A 339 11.31 40.83 1.26
C GLN A 339 11.10 41.75 2.42
N ASN A 340 12.04 41.64 3.27
CA ASN A 340 12.45 42.49 4.34
C ASN A 340 13.31 43.62 3.82
N GLN A 341 13.32 44.73 4.49
CA GLN A 341 14.41 45.65 4.93
C GLN A 341 13.85 47.04 4.98
N GLY A 342 13.73 47.61 6.19
CA GLY A 342 14.86 48.29 6.82
C GLY A 342 14.76 49.78 6.61
N GLY A 343 14.64 50.56 7.70
CA GLY A 343 15.04 51.97 7.69
C GLY A 343 14.06 52.90 8.32
N SER A 344 14.27 53.11 9.56
CA SER A 344 14.32 54.34 10.42
C SER A 344 13.72 55.65 9.92
N GLN A 345 13.09 56.29 10.92
CA GLN A 345 13.09 57.70 11.27
C GLN A 345 11.99 58.60 10.71
N GLU A 346 11.29 59.10 11.63
CA GLU A 346 11.17 60.48 12.20
C GLU A 346 10.00 61.32 11.73
N GLN A 347 9.24 61.70 12.80
CA GLN A 347 8.70 63.05 13.11
C GLN A 347 7.68 63.71 12.20
N GLY A 348 6.63 64.16 12.85
CA GLY A 348 5.99 65.43 12.50
C GLY A 348 4.47 65.43 12.54
N ASN A 349 3.91 65.52 13.68
CA ASN A 349 3.11 66.64 14.25
C ASN A 349 2.04 67.30 13.35
N THR A 350 0.92 67.53 14.00
CA THR A 350 -0.07 68.60 13.96
C THR A 350 -1.38 68.39 13.15
N GLN A 351 -2.38 68.31 14.01
CA GLN A 351 -3.59 69.19 14.12
C GLN A 351 -4.61 69.17 12.96
N GLY A 352 -5.82 68.87 13.37
CA GLY A 352 -6.84 69.94 13.36
C GLY A 352 -8.14 69.57 12.64
N GLY A 353 -9.21 69.71 13.35
CA GLY A 353 -10.48 70.22 12.89
C GLY A 353 -11.58 69.16 12.59
N GLU A 354 -12.47 68.88 13.56
CA GLU A 354 -13.78 69.58 13.66
C GLU A 354 -14.57 69.54 12.32
N ASN A 355 -15.77 69.13 12.20
CA ASN A 355 -16.96 69.27 13.03
C ASN A 355 -18.20 68.80 12.17
N THR A 356 -19.26 68.49 12.88
CA THR A 356 -20.67 68.59 12.50
C THR A 356 -21.19 67.70 11.35
N GLY A 357 -22.26 66.93 11.51
CA GLY A 357 -23.51 67.14 12.23
C GLY A 357 -24.66 66.81 11.28
N GLY A 358 -25.71 66.34 11.80
CA GLY A 358 -27.02 66.31 11.13
C GLY A 358 -27.60 64.92 10.84
N ASP A 359 -28.32 64.35 11.75
CA ASP A 359 -29.79 64.39 11.92
C ASP A 359 -30.61 64.20 10.65
N ASN A 360 -31.41 63.20 10.53
CA ASN A 360 -32.85 63.18 10.74
C ASN A 360 -33.55 61.99 10.06
N GLN A 361 -34.21 61.20 10.90
CA GLN A 361 -35.64 60.91 10.90
C GLN A 361 -36.28 60.40 9.57
N GLY A 362 -36.90 59.25 9.68
CA GLY A 362 -38.34 59.25 9.80
C GLY A 362 -39.03 58.38 8.76
N GLY A 363 -39.98 57.61 9.20
CA GLY A 363 -41.20 57.28 8.47
C GLY A 363 -41.37 55.77 8.16
N GLU A 364 -41.94 55.06 9.05
CA GLU A 364 -43.29 54.46 9.07
C GLU A 364 -44.00 54.36 7.69
N ASN A 365 -44.42 53.23 7.25
CA ASN A 365 -45.81 52.70 7.40
C ASN A 365 -46.15 51.60 6.38
N ASN A 366 -46.56 50.48 6.88
CA ASN A 366 -47.91 49.93 6.76
C ASN A 366 -48.41 49.28 5.44
N GLY A 367 -48.93 48.10 5.63
CA GLY A 367 -50.06 47.54 4.92
C GLY A 367 -49.69 46.58 3.81
N GLY A 368 -50.08 45.37 3.73
CA GLY A 368 -51.27 44.70 4.12
C GLY A 368 -51.72 43.81 2.97
N ASN A 369 -52.07 42.60 3.30
CA ASN A 369 -52.98 41.73 2.58
C ASN A 369 -52.71 41.27 1.15
N GLY A 370 -52.80 39.98 1.04
CA GLY A 370 -53.07 39.22 -0.11
C GLY A 370 -52.62 37.75 0.06
#